data_635c52446576f31b78bd710dffdbc5b6
#
_entry.id   635c52446576f31b78bd710dffdbc5b6
#
_cell.length_a   1.000
_cell.length_b   1.000
_cell.length_c   1.000
_cell.angle_alpha   90.00
_cell.angle_beta   90.00
_cell.angle_gamma   90.00
#
_symmetry.space_group_name_H-M   'P 1'
#
loop_
_entity.id
_entity.type
_entity.pdbx_description
1 polymer ?
#
loop_
_entity_poly.entity_id
_entity_poly.type
_entity_poly.pdbx_seq_one_letter_code
_entity_poly.pdbx_strand_id
1 'polypeptide(L)' 'MNKLDLHGVRHHEVQQVVDQFLSKHLYNSTNEVSIIIGNSDKMKKIVDNVLKDYNLKSEYSYLSKAELKVKL' A
#
# COMPACT_ATOMS: atom_id res chain seq x y z
N MET A 1 8.41 10.10 -5.96
CA MET A 1 8.70 9.07 -4.96
C MET A 1 7.61 8.01 -4.97
N ASN A 2 8.00 6.77 -4.76
CA ASN A 2 7.10 5.63 -4.85
C ASN A 2 6.45 5.35 -3.49
N LYS A 3 5.80 6.37 -2.94
CA LYS A 3 5.23 6.29 -1.59
C LYS A 3 3.80 6.82 -1.59
N LEU A 4 2.90 6.07 -0.97
CA LEU A 4 1.52 6.45 -0.79
C LEU A 4 1.25 6.61 0.71
N ASP A 5 0.79 7.78 1.12
CA ASP A 5 0.44 8.05 2.51
C ASP A 5 -1.07 7.93 2.67
N LEU A 6 -1.51 6.92 3.42
CA LEU A 6 -2.93 6.70 3.70
C LEU A 6 -3.38 7.35 5.00
N HIS A 7 -2.50 8.06 5.67
CA HIS A 7 -2.85 8.79 6.90
C HIS A 7 -3.95 9.81 6.58
N GLY A 8 -5.06 9.71 7.28
CA GLY A 8 -6.20 10.60 7.04
C GLY A 8 -7.14 10.15 5.92
N VAL A 9 -6.81 9.10 5.17
CA VAL A 9 -7.71 8.55 4.16
C VAL A 9 -8.75 7.68 4.85
N ARG A 10 -10.00 7.85 4.51
CA ARG A 10 -11.10 7.07 5.09
C ARG A 10 -11.03 5.62 4.61
N HIS A 11 -11.37 4.68 5.51
CA HIS A 11 -11.23 3.26 5.21
C HIS A 11 -12.01 2.84 3.95
N HIS A 12 -13.18 3.41 3.71
CA HIS A 12 -13.98 3.06 2.53
C HIS A 12 -13.39 3.59 1.23
N GLU A 13 -12.43 4.49 1.30
CA GLU A 13 -11.76 5.04 0.12
C GLU A 13 -10.42 4.38 -0.15
N VAL A 14 -9.88 3.63 0.81
CA VAL A 14 -8.53 3.08 0.73
C VAL A 14 -8.38 2.13 -0.45
N GLN A 15 -9.36 1.26 -0.67
CA GLN A 15 -9.30 0.30 -1.77
C GLN A 15 -9.08 1.01 -3.11
N GLN A 16 -9.85 2.04 -3.37
CA GLN A 16 -9.73 2.79 -4.63
C GLN A 16 -8.41 3.51 -4.75
N VAL A 17 -7.97 4.16 -3.66
CA VAL A 17 -6.71 4.91 -3.66
C VAL A 17 -5.52 3.97 -3.90
N VAL A 18 -5.48 2.84 -3.20
CA VAL A 18 -4.40 1.86 -3.35
C VAL A 18 -4.43 1.25 -4.76
N ASP A 19 -5.62 0.93 -5.27
CA ASP A 19 -5.77 0.36 -6.60
C ASP A 19 -5.20 1.30 -7.67
N GLN A 20 -5.54 2.57 -7.60
CA GLN A 20 -5.03 3.57 -8.55
C GLN A 20 -3.52 3.72 -8.44
N PHE A 21 -3.00 3.73 -7.20
CA PHE A 21 -1.57 3.85 -6.97
C PHE A 21 -0.81 2.65 -7.53
N LEU A 22 -1.28 1.44 -7.29
CA LEU A 22 -0.64 0.23 -7.79
C LEU A 22 -0.69 0.17 -9.32
N SER A 23 -1.82 0.48 -9.91
CA SER A 23 -1.97 0.46 -11.37
C SER A 23 -0.99 1.40 -12.03
N LYS A 24 -0.82 2.60 -11.48
CA LYS A 24 0.11 3.59 -12.00
C LYS A 24 1.54 3.06 -11.95
N HIS A 25 1.95 2.50 -10.82
CA HIS A 25 3.34 2.06 -10.66
C HIS A 25 3.64 0.78 -11.42
N LEU A 26 2.67 -0.11 -11.56
CA LEU A 26 2.84 -1.29 -12.41
C LEU A 26 2.99 -0.90 -13.87
N TYR A 27 2.21 0.08 -14.32
CA TYR A 27 2.31 0.60 -15.68
C TYR A 27 3.68 1.20 -15.93
N ASN A 28 4.24 1.88 -14.94
CA ASN A 28 5.54 2.54 -15.05
C ASN A 28 6.72 1.60 -14.79
N SER A 29 6.48 0.31 -14.59
CA SER A 29 7.51 -0.70 -14.29
C SER A 29 8.32 -0.35 -13.03
N THR A 30 7.67 0.25 -12.04
CA THR A 30 8.28 0.54 -10.76
C THR A 30 8.57 -0.77 -10.02
N ASN A 31 9.75 -0.89 -9.41
CA ASN A 31 10.17 -2.14 -8.75
C ASN A 31 9.60 -2.29 -7.35
N GLU A 32 9.47 -1.22 -6.61
CA GLU A 32 9.06 -1.26 -5.21
C GLU A 32 8.35 0.03 -4.85
N VAL A 33 7.32 -0.08 -4.00
CA VAL A 33 6.59 1.07 -3.48
C VAL A 33 6.46 0.94 -1.97
N SER A 34 6.17 2.06 -1.31
CA SER A 34 5.88 2.12 0.12
C SER A 34 4.48 2.64 0.34
N ILE A 35 3.80 2.11 1.35
CA ILE A 35 2.46 2.56 1.72
C ILE A 35 2.45 2.83 3.21
N ILE A 36 2.13 4.06 3.60
CA ILE A 36 2.08 4.47 4.99
C ILE A 36 0.67 4.22 5.54
N ILE A 37 0.56 3.39 6.57
CA ILE A 37 -0.73 2.99 7.14
C ILE A 37 -0.96 3.51 8.56
N GLY A 38 0.03 4.14 9.18
CA GLY A 38 -0.14 4.80 10.47
C GLY A 38 -0.41 3.86 11.66
N ASN A 39 0.23 2.69 11.72
CA ASN A 39 0.06 1.70 12.79
C ASN A 39 -1.37 1.16 12.92
N SER A 40 -2.12 1.15 11.85
CA SER A 40 -3.50 0.68 11.87
C SER A 40 -3.59 -0.74 11.32
N ASP A 41 -3.99 -1.70 12.15
CA ASP A 41 -4.19 -3.08 11.71
C ASP A 41 -5.34 -3.19 10.71
N LYS A 42 -6.37 -2.39 10.90
CA LYS A 42 -7.51 -2.37 9.98
C LYS A 42 -7.08 -1.85 8.61
N MET A 43 -6.28 -0.78 8.59
CA MET A 43 -5.77 -0.23 7.34
C MET A 43 -4.90 -1.25 6.63
N LYS A 44 -4.04 -1.96 7.38
CA LYS A 44 -3.20 -3.01 6.81
C LYS A 44 -4.03 -4.10 6.15
N LYS A 45 -5.11 -4.53 6.78
CA LYS A 45 -5.98 -5.56 6.21
C LYS A 45 -6.59 -5.11 4.89
N ILE A 46 -7.04 -3.86 4.82
CA ILE A 46 -7.63 -3.33 3.59
C ILE A 46 -6.58 -3.30 2.48
N VAL A 47 -5.38 -2.81 2.80
CA VAL A 47 -4.27 -2.76 1.83
C VAL A 47 -3.91 -4.17 1.37
N ASP A 48 -3.77 -5.12 2.29
CA ASP A 48 -3.40 -6.49 1.95
C ASP A 48 -4.45 -7.15 1.07
N ASN A 49 -5.73 -6.85 1.27
CA ASN A 49 -6.79 -7.38 0.40
C ASN A 49 -6.66 -6.87 -1.03
N VAL A 50 -6.31 -5.59 -1.20
CA VAL A 50 -6.08 -5.04 -2.54
C VAL A 50 -4.84 -5.67 -3.17
N LEU A 51 -3.76 -5.79 -2.40
CA LEU A 51 -2.52 -6.40 -2.87
C LEU A 51 -2.73 -7.84 -3.33
N LYS A 52 -3.58 -8.57 -2.62
CA LYS A 52 -3.90 -9.95 -2.96
C LYS A 52 -4.48 -10.07 -4.36
N ASP A 53 -5.31 -9.11 -4.76
CA ASP A 53 -5.91 -9.10 -6.09
C ASP A 53 -4.85 -8.92 -7.18
N TYR A 54 -3.70 -8.37 -6.84
CA TYR A 54 -2.56 -8.20 -7.76
C TYR A 54 -1.49 -9.28 -7.58
N ASN A 55 -1.74 -10.27 -6.71
CA ASN A 55 -0.75 -11.28 -6.34
C ASN A 55 0.51 -10.68 -5.72
N LEU A 56 0.33 -9.61 -4.97
CA LEU A 56 1.41 -8.91 -4.28
C LEU A 56 1.30 -9.12 -2.78
N LYS A 57 2.43 -8.98 -2.09
CA LYS A 57 2.51 -9.09 -0.64
C LYS A 57 3.17 -7.85 -0.07
N SER A 58 2.75 -7.48 1.14
CA SER A 58 3.37 -6.38 1.86
C SER A 58 4.29 -6.93 2.95
N GLU A 59 5.29 -6.14 3.30
CA GLU A 59 6.15 -6.39 4.46
C GLU A 59 6.22 -5.10 5.26
N TYR A 60 6.29 -5.21 6.59
CA TYR A 60 6.54 -4.02 7.40
C TYR A 60 7.91 -3.46 7.06
N SER A 61 7.99 -2.12 7.03
CA SER A 61 9.27 -1.46 6.87
C SER A 61 10.20 -1.85 8.01
N TYR A 62 11.47 -1.97 7.71
CA TYR A 62 12.51 -2.23 8.69
C TYR A 62 12.50 -1.19 9.82
N LEU A 63 12.16 0.04 9.50
CA LEU A 63 12.23 1.15 10.46
C LEU A 63 10.92 1.43 11.17
N SER A 64 9.79 0.96 10.67
CA SER A 64 8.49 1.34 11.24
C SER A 64 7.39 0.39 10.82
N LYS A 65 6.52 0.03 11.77
CA LYS A 65 5.30 -0.73 11.47
C LYS A 65 4.21 0.15 10.86
N ALA A 66 4.42 1.45 10.81
CA ALA A 66 3.47 2.36 10.19
C ALA A 66 3.61 2.41 8.66
N GLU A 67 4.64 1.78 8.12
CA GLU A 67 4.93 1.79 6.69
C GLU A 67 5.07 0.36 6.17
N LEU A 68 4.43 0.09 5.04
CA LEU A 68 4.54 -1.20 4.35
C LEU A 68 5.38 -1.05 3.10
N LYS A 69 6.20 -2.04 2.83
CA LYS A 69 6.97 -2.14 1.60
C LYS A 69 6.34 -3.20 0.70
N VAL A 70 6.19 -2.89 -0.57
CA VAL A 70 5.59 -3.80 -1.55
C VAL A 70 6.50 -3.89 -2.77
N LYS A 71 6.92 -5.10 -3.07
CA LYS A 71 7.70 -5.35 -4.30
C LYS A 71 6.74 -5.66 -5.44
N LEU A 72 6.87 -4.94 -6.52
CA LEU A 72 6.00 -5.07 -7.68
C LEU A 72 6.49 -6.06 -8.73
#